data_9d1c8ffa1e8c4b5e69fe5e36e7335b49
#
_entry.id   9d1c8ffa1e8c4b5e69fe5e36e7335b49
#
_cell.length_a   1.000
_cell.length_b   1.000
_cell.length_c   1.000
_cell.angle_alpha   90.00
_cell.angle_beta   90.00
_cell.angle_gamma   90.00
#
_symmetry.space_group_name_H-M   'P 1'
#
loop_
_entity.id
_entity.type
_entity.pdbx_description
1 polymer ?
#
loop_
_entity_poly.entity_id
_entity_poly.type
_entity_poly.pdbx_seq_one_letter_code
_entity_poly.pdbx_strand_id
1 'polypeptide(L)'
;MRKARRSGHADYYADVVEQEERTREIQDWDPTVIPGPLQLEPYIRALVHAAHPYEAEDEVVAKVAARRGRSWIYEDSQGPESWIVLHESASLQPIVGANEMAEQLAHVAKCCRRYRRFVPQILPWNVGAHPFLMGTTRFLTFADAPPLMYTESMYHGQILGDPGLVREYMRAYDRVRAAALSPEASLALIEKAAEDYRNGKQPERLGRHQA
;
A
#
# COMPACT_ATOMS: atom_id res chain seq x y z
N MET A 1 11.34 -22.66 2.21
CA MET A 1 11.19 -22.26 3.62
C MET A 1 12.41 -21.52 4.21
N ARG A 2 13.66 -21.97 4.05
CA ARG A 2 14.84 -21.32 4.68
C ARG A 2 15.26 -19.96 4.06
N LYS A 3 14.92 -19.67 2.81
CA LYS A 3 15.36 -18.46 2.07
C LYS A 3 14.51 -17.23 2.43
N ALA A 4 13.18 -17.40 2.58
CA ALA A 4 12.27 -16.32 2.93
C ALA A 4 12.49 -15.78 4.35
N ARG A 5 12.74 -16.64 5.35
CA ARG A 5 13.09 -16.21 6.72
C ARG A 5 14.38 -15.37 6.79
N ARG A 6 15.34 -15.59 5.88
CA ARG A 6 16.58 -14.80 5.79
C ARG A 6 16.37 -13.45 5.11
N SER A 7 15.32 -13.30 4.29
CA SER A 7 15.01 -12.05 3.55
C SER A 7 14.17 -11.06 4.36
N GLY A 8 13.63 -11.43 5.53
CA GLY A 8 12.74 -10.59 6.34
C GLY A 8 11.31 -10.47 5.78
N HIS A 9 10.98 -11.20 4.71
CA HIS A 9 9.61 -11.32 4.18
C HIS A 9 8.91 -12.53 4.79
N ALA A 10 7.58 -12.47 4.92
CA ALA A 10 6.79 -13.66 5.23
C ALA A 10 6.92 -14.69 4.08
N ASP A 11 6.90 -15.98 4.42
CA ASP A 11 7.09 -17.05 3.44
C ASP A 11 6.09 -16.96 2.27
N TYR A 12 4.83 -16.57 2.55
CA TYR A 12 3.76 -16.40 1.55
C TYR A 12 3.94 -15.16 0.67
N TYR A 13 4.83 -14.24 1.04
CA TYR A 13 5.08 -13.01 0.29
C TYR A 13 6.35 -13.08 -0.59
N ALA A 14 7.23 -14.03 -0.34
CA ALA A 14 8.51 -14.15 -1.04
C ALA A 14 8.34 -14.31 -2.55
N ASP A 15 7.36 -15.10 -2.97
CA ASP A 15 7.06 -15.33 -4.39
C ASP A 15 6.58 -14.05 -5.09
N VAL A 16 5.84 -13.19 -4.37
CA VAL A 16 5.38 -11.88 -4.90
C VAL A 16 6.57 -10.96 -5.17
N VAL A 17 7.51 -10.86 -4.21
CA VAL A 17 8.72 -10.04 -4.36
C VAL A 17 9.54 -10.47 -5.58
N GLU A 18 9.63 -11.77 -5.86
CA GLU A 18 10.33 -12.29 -7.03
C GLU A 18 9.63 -11.88 -8.35
N GLN A 19 8.29 -11.79 -8.35
CA GLN A 19 7.52 -11.34 -9.51
C GLN A 19 7.61 -9.82 -9.72
N GLU A 20 7.76 -9.03 -8.66
CA GLU A 20 7.87 -7.57 -8.75
C GLU A 20 9.03 -7.10 -9.64
N GLU A 21 10.16 -7.82 -9.63
CA GLU A 21 11.35 -7.49 -10.44
C GLU A 21 11.12 -7.56 -11.96
N ARG A 22 10.11 -8.33 -12.40
CA ARG A 22 9.75 -8.52 -13.81
C ARG A 22 8.52 -7.73 -14.22
N THR A 23 7.89 -7.06 -13.28
CA THR A 23 6.60 -6.40 -13.46
C THR A 23 6.76 -5.07 -14.21
N ARG A 24 5.85 -4.79 -15.15
CA ARG A 24 5.75 -3.52 -15.88
C ARG A 24 4.78 -2.54 -15.24
N GLU A 25 3.72 -3.07 -14.66
CA GLU A 25 2.68 -2.29 -14.01
C GLU A 25 2.21 -2.99 -12.72
N ILE A 26 2.07 -2.21 -11.66
CA ILE A 26 1.51 -2.63 -10.37
C ILE A 26 0.23 -1.84 -10.14
N GLN A 27 -0.85 -2.55 -9.83
CA GLN A 27 -2.10 -1.93 -9.39
C GLN A 27 -2.44 -2.47 -8.00
N ASP A 28 -2.45 -1.58 -7.00
CA ASP A 28 -2.67 -1.94 -5.60
C ASP A 28 -3.99 -1.41 -5.07
N TRP A 29 -4.63 -2.22 -4.25
CA TRP A 29 -5.69 -1.82 -3.32
C TRP A 29 -5.26 -2.10 -1.89
N ASP A 30 -5.18 -1.04 -1.07
CA ASP A 30 -4.83 -1.13 0.35
C ASP A 30 -5.91 -0.46 1.22
N PRO A 31 -6.67 -1.25 2.01
CA PRO A 31 -7.82 -0.71 2.76
C PRO A 31 -7.44 0.02 4.04
N THR A 32 -6.33 -0.31 4.70
CA THR A 32 -6.08 0.12 6.09
C THR A 32 -4.69 0.68 6.36
N VAL A 33 -3.69 0.30 5.57
CA VAL A 33 -2.30 0.70 5.82
C VAL A 33 -1.66 1.26 4.56
N ILE A 34 -0.63 2.06 4.74
CA ILE A 34 0.20 2.53 3.63
C ILE A 34 1.01 1.34 3.09
N PRO A 35 1.13 1.16 1.76
CA PRO A 35 1.89 0.06 1.15
C PRO A 35 3.33 -0.02 1.66
N GLY A 36 3.81 -1.26 1.88
CA GLY A 36 5.11 -1.53 2.50
C GLY A 36 6.29 -0.72 1.94
N PRO A 37 6.47 -0.61 0.60
CA PRO A 37 7.57 0.16 0.00
C PRO A 37 7.52 1.68 0.27
N LEU A 38 6.38 2.23 0.68
CA LEU A 38 6.20 3.64 1.06
C LEU A 38 6.31 3.87 2.57
N GLN A 39 6.44 2.81 3.37
CA GLN A 39 6.47 2.94 4.82
C GLN A 39 7.84 3.43 5.32
N LEU A 40 7.83 4.38 6.25
CA LEU A 40 8.99 4.77 7.03
C LEU A 40 9.23 3.78 8.20
N GLU A 41 10.45 3.74 8.71
CA GLU A 41 10.83 2.78 9.75
C GLU A 41 9.93 2.79 10.99
N PRO A 42 9.55 3.93 11.61
CA PRO A 42 8.65 3.92 12.77
C PRO A 42 7.31 3.24 12.48
N TYR A 43 6.74 3.52 11.30
CA TYR A 43 5.49 2.91 10.85
C TYR A 43 5.62 1.40 10.65
N ILE A 44 6.72 0.94 10.03
CA ILE A 44 7.00 -0.49 9.85
C ILE A 44 7.13 -1.18 11.20
N ARG A 45 7.89 -0.62 12.13
CA ARG A 45 8.09 -1.17 13.47
C ARG A 45 6.78 -1.32 14.23
N ALA A 46 5.93 -0.30 14.20
CA ALA A 46 4.62 -0.35 14.84
C ALA A 46 3.75 -1.50 14.29
N LEU A 47 3.70 -1.68 12.98
CA LEU A 47 2.95 -2.78 12.36
C LEU A 47 3.55 -4.16 12.69
N VAL A 48 4.88 -4.28 12.71
CA VAL A 48 5.55 -5.54 13.06
C VAL A 48 5.26 -5.90 14.51
N HIS A 49 5.41 -4.97 15.44
CA HIS A 49 5.13 -5.23 16.88
C HIS A 49 3.65 -5.54 17.14
N ALA A 50 2.73 -4.89 16.41
CA ALA A 50 1.30 -5.17 16.53
C ALA A 50 0.95 -6.59 16.05
N ALA A 51 1.57 -7.06 14.97
CA ALA A 51 1.34 -8.40 14.43
C ALA A 51 2.13 -9.49 15.19
N HIS A 52 3.30 -9.16 15.70
CA HIS A 52 4.25 -10.08 16.31
C HIS A 52 4.84 -9.48 17.61
N PRO A 53 4.08 -9.41 18.71
CA PRO A 53 4.48 -8.68 19.92
C PRO A 53 5.69 -9.28 20.67
N TYR A 54 6.07 -10.50 20.34
CA TYR A 54 7.20 -11.20 20.96
C TYR A 54 8.38 -11.41 20.00
N GLU A 55 8.38 -10.71 18.85
CA GLU A 55 9.45 -10.80 17.86
C GLU A 55 10.78 -10.26 18.43
N ALA A 56 11.88 -10.96 18.17
CA ALA A 56 13.20 -10.48 18.56
C ALA A 56 13.63 -9.26 17.74
N GLU A 57 14.42 -8.36 18.32
CA GLU A 57 14.80 -7.10 17.68
C GLU A 57 15.54 -7.28 16.35
N ASP A 58 16.38 -8.28 16.24
CA ASP A 58 17.09 -8.62 15.00
C ASP A 58 16.13 -9.03 13.87
N GLU A 59 15.06 -9.74 14.19
CA GLU A 59 13.99 -10.09 13.25
C GLU A 59 13.16 -8.86 12.84
N VAL A 60 12.88 -7.96 13.78
CA VAL A 60 12.23 -6.67 13.49
C VAL A 60 13.08 -5.86 12.52
N VAL A 61 14.38 -5.72 12.80
CA VAL A 61 15.35 -5.03 11.93
C VAL A 61 15.38 -5.64 10.53
N ALA A 62 15.39 -6.97 10.43
CA ALA A 62 15.35 -7.67 9.14
C ALA A 62 14.08 -7.36 8.35
N LYS A 63 12.91 -7.32 9.01
CA LYS A 63 11.63 -6.97 8.37
C LYS A 63 11.58 -5.50 7.91
N VAL A 64 12.15 -4.58 8.70
CA VAL A 64 12.31 -3.17 8.32
C VAL A 64 13.17 -3.07 7.07
N ALA A 65 14.35 -3.70 7.07
CA ALA A 65 15.26 -3.68 5.93
C ALA A 65 14.63 -4.27 4.66
N ALA A 66 13.90 -5.39 4.80
CA ALA A 66 13.21 -6.04 3.69
C ALA A 66 12.13 -5.13 3.05
N ARG A 67 11.30 -4.43 3.86
CA ARG A 67 10.29 -3.51 3.34
C ARG A 67 10.91 -2.27 2.69
N ARG A 68 11.89 -1.65 3.34
CA ARG A 68 12.60 -0.49 2.80
C ARG A 68 13.39 -0.81 1.55
N GLY A 69 13.98 -2.02 1.47
CA GLY A 69 14.68 -2.48 0.28
C GLY A 69 13.83 -2.57 -0.98
N ARG A 70 12.49 -2.48 -0.85
CA ARG A 70 11.55 -2.48 -1.99
C ARG A 70 11.14 -1.08 -2.45
N SER A 71 11.68 -0.01 -1.86
CA SER A 71 11.37 1.37 -2.27
C SER A 71 11.73 1.65 -3.74
N TRP A 72 12.64 0.86 -4.34
CA TRP A 72 12.99 0.93 -5.76
C TRP A 72 11.77 0.83 -6.68
N ILE A 73 10.70 0.13 -6.27
CA ILE A 73 9.46 0.02 -7.05
C ILE A 73 8.93 1.41 -7.47
N TYR A 74 9.10 2.41 -6.61
CA TYR A 74 8.65 3.78 -6.88
C TYR A 74 9.81 4.71 -7.25
N GLU A 75 11.00 4.47 -6.72
CA GLU A 75 12.16 5.38 -6.81
C GLU A 75 12.97 5.19 -8.09
N ASP A 76 12.93 4.01 -8.69
CA ASP A 76 13.64 3.73 -9.93
C ASP A 76 12.88 4.31 -11.14
N SER A 77 13.58 5.10 -11.96
CA SER A 77 13.04 5.65 -13.20
C SER A 77 12.69 4.57 -14.24
N GLN A 78 13.25 3.38 -14.11
CA GLN A 78 12.98 2.20 -14.93
C GLN A 78 12.03 1.20 -14.23
N GLY A 79 11.61 1.50 -13.00
CA GLY A 79 10.69 0.70 -12.22
C GLY A 79 9.30 0.60 -12.86
N PRO A 80 8.42 -0.24 -12.32
CA PRO A 80 7.07 -0.44 -12.84
C PRO A 80 6.25 0.86 -12.71
N GLU A 81 5.27 1.03 -13.60
CA GLU A 81 4.21 2.00 -13.39
C GLU A 81 3.32 1.51 -12.23
N SER A 82 3.09 2.36 -11.24
CA SER A 82 2.39 1.96 -10.02
C SER A 82 1.16 2.82 -9.80
N TRP A 83 -0.02 2.20 -9.86
CA TRP A 83 -1.30 2.83 -9.57
C TRP A 83 -1.85 2.25 -8.27
N ILE A 84 -1.99 3.09 -7.25
CA ILE A 84 -2.40 2.63 -5.92
C ILE A 84 -3.71 3.31 -5.53
N VAL A 85 -4.71 2.52 -5.18
CA VAL A 85 -5.91 3.02 -4.53
C VAL A 85 -5.84 2.67 -3.05
N LEU A 86 -5.79 3.69 -2.21
CA LEU A 86 -5.86 3.57 -0.76
C LEU A 86 -7.28 3.91 -0.30
N HIS A 87 -7.80 3.15 0.63
CA HIS A 87 -8.99 3.62 1.34
C HIS A 87 -8.61 4.82 2.24
N GLU A 88 -9.51 5.76 2.43
CA GLU A 88 -9.29 6.96 3.23
C GLU A 88 -8.77 6.67 4.65
N SER A 89 -9.15 5.51 5.23
CA SER A 89 -8.66 5.07 6.55
C SER A 89 -7.14 4.97 6.64
N ALA A 90 -6.44 4.66 5.57
CA ALA A 90 -4.97 4.57 5.57
C ALA A 90 -4.28 5.90 5.94
N SER A 91 -4.93 7.05 5.66
CA SER A 91 -4.44 8.38 6.03
C SER A 91 -4.97 8.88 7.38
N LEU A 92 -6.05 8.27 7.89
CA LEU A 92 -6.75 8.72 9.10
C LEU A 92 -6.39 7.91 10.34
N GLN A 93 -5.99 6.64 10.19
CA GLN A 93 -5.70 5.76 11.30
C GLN A 93 -4.33 6.09 11.91
N PRO A 94 -4.25 6.47 13.20
CA PRO A 94 -2.99 6.78 13.86
C PRO A 94 -2.25 5.47 14.22
N ILE A 95 -1.44 4.97 13.32
CA ILE A 95 -0.61 3.76 13.52
C ILE A 95 0.57 4.06 14.44
N VAL A 96 1.10 5.28 14.36
CA VAL A 96 2.21 5.80 15.18
C VAL A 96 1.83 7.15 15.77
N GLY A 97 2.73 7.78 16.53
CA GLY A 97 2.51 9.11 17.09
C GLY A 97 2.25 10.18 16.02
N ALA A 98 1.60 11.29 16.41
CA ALA A 98 1.16 12.33 15.46
C ALA A 98 2.31 12.87 14.58
N ASN A 99 3.48 13.13 15.16
CA ASN A 99 4.64 13.60 14.40
C ASN A 99 5.11 12.56 13.37
N GLU A 100 5.18 11.28 13.76
CA GLU A 100 5.59 10.19 12.88
C GLU A 100 4.54 9.92 11.78
N MET A 101 3.23 10.07 12.09
CA MET A 101 2.18 10.04 11.06
C MET A 101 2.31 11.19 10.07
N ALA A 102 2.60 12.40 10.55
CA ALA A 102 2.85 13.56 9.70
C ALA A 102 4.03 13.33 8.75
N GLU A 103 5.14 12.77 9.26
CA GLU A 103 6.31 12.43 8.45
C GLU A 103 6.00 11.33 7.43
N GLN A 104 5.26 10.30 7.85
CA GLN A 104 4.86 9.19 6.98
C GLN A 104 4.00 9.67 5.81
N LEU A 105 2.99 10.49 6.06
CA LEU A 105 2.12 11.03 5.01
C LEU A 105 2.85 12.04 4.12
N ALA A 106 3.70 12.89 4.71
CA ALA A 106 4.55 13.81 3.95
C ALA A 106 5.54 13.04 3.02
N HIS A 107 6.05 11.88 3.47
CA HIS A 107 6.87 11.02 2.63
C HIS A 107 6.09 10.48 1.43
N VAL A 108 4.86 9.99 1.63
CA VAL A 108 3.99 9.54 0.53
C VAL A 108 3.76 10.69 -0.46
N ALA A 109 3.39 11.88 0.02
CA ALA A 109 3.17 13.05 -0.83
C ALA A 109 4.43 13.44 -1.61
N LYS A 110 5.60 13.38 -0.99
CA LYS A 110 6.89 13.62 -1.64
C LYS A 110 7.16 12.61 -2.76
N CYS A 111 6.89 11.32 -2.53
CA CYS A 111 7.01 10.29 -3.56
C CYS A 111 6.09 10.57 -4.75
N CYS A 112 4.82 10.94 -4.51
CA CYS A 112 3.86 11.31 -5.55
C CYS A 112 4.35 12.48 -6.43
N ARG A 113 4.94 13.50 -5.82
CA ARG A 113 5.46 14.66 -6.56
C ARG A 113 6.74 14.35 -7.35
N ARG A 114 7.57 13.46 -6.83
CA ARG A 114 8.89 13.15 -7.39
C ARG A 114 8.82 12.12 -8.51
N TYR A 115 7.99 11.07 -8.35
CA TYR A 115 8.00 9.91 -9.22
C TYR A 115 6.74 9.87 -10.09
N ARG A 116 6.86 10.21 -11.36
CA ARG A 116 5.73 10.30 -12.32
C ARG A 116 5.04 8.96 -12.57
N ARG A 117 5.72 7.85 -12.30
CA ARG A 117 5.17 6.49 -12.45
C ARG A 117 4.36 6.03 -11.23
N PHE A 118 4.36 6.83 -10.17
CA PHE A 118 3.60 6.54 -8.96
C PHE A 118 2.35 7.42 -8.89
N VAL A 119 1.18 6.80 -9.03
CA VAL A 119 -0.13 7.48 -9.06
C VAL A 119 -1.00 7.00 -7.89
N PRO A 120 -1.13 7.75 -6.80
CA PRO A 120 -2.03 7.41 -5.71
C PRO A 120 -3.42 7.98 -5.96
N GLN A 121 -4.44 7.22 -5.54
CA GLN A 121 -5.81 7.67 -5.38
C GLN A 121 -6.34 7.29 -4.01
N ILE A 122 -7.22 8.11 -3.46
CA ILE A 122 -7.92 7.82 -2.21
C ILE A 122 -9.38 7.48 -2.52
N LEU A 123 -9.82 6.30 -2.06
CA LEU A 123 -11.23 5.95 -2.05
C LEU A 123 -11.88 6.53 -0.80
N PRO A 124 -12.85 7.48 -0.92
CA PRO A 124 -13.49 8.10 0.21
C PRO A 124 -14.32 7.09 1.04
N TRP A 125 -14.40 7.34 2.33
CA TRP A 125 -15.19 6.52 3.27
C TRP A 125 -16.66 6.38 2.89
N ASN A 126 -17.24 7.43 2.31
CA ASN A 126 -18.67 7.48 1.97
C ASN A 126 -19.04 6.73 0.68
N VAL A 127 -18.10 6.13 -0.02
CA VAL A 127 -18.38 5.27 -1.20
C VAL A 127 -19.20 4.04 -0.80
N GLY A 128 -19.06 3.57 0.46
CA GLY A 128 -19.82 2.44 0.97
C GLY A 128 -19.33 1.10 0.39
N ALA A 129 -20.26 0.26 -0.07
CA ALA A 129 -19.93 -1.07 -0.55
C ALA A 129 -19.15 -1.05 -1.87
N HIS A 130 -18.04 -1.77 -1.91
CA HIS A 130 -17.19 -1.94 -3.10
C HIS A 130 -16.56 -3.34 -3.15
N PRO A 131 -16.01 -3.80 -4.30
CA PRO A 131 -15.57 -5.20 -4.49
C PRO A 131 -14.47 -5.66 -3.52
N PHE A 132 -13.61 -4.78 -3.03
CA PHE A 132 -12.43 -5.13 -2.24
C PHE A 132 -12.53 -4.78 -0.75
N LEU A 133 -13.71 -4.84 -0.15
CA LEU A 133 -13.89 -4.61 1.30
C LEU A 133 -13.10 -5.59 2.19
N MET A 134 -12.76 -6.77 1.68
CA MET A 134 -12.31 -7.92 2.47
C MET A 134 -10.81 -8.18 2.43
N GLY A 135 -9.98 -7.22 2.08
CA GLY A 135 -8.53 -7.43 2.11
C GLY A 135 -7.75 -6.61 1.09
N THR A 136 -6.43 -6.78 1.12
CA THR A 136 -5.53 -6.16 0.15
C THR A 136 -5.48 -6.95 -1.15
N THR A 137 -5.23 -6.25 -2.25
CA THR A 137 -5.10 -6.88 -3.55
C THR A 137 -4.03 -6.16 -4.36
N ARG A 138 -3.18 -6.93 -5.03
CA ARG A 138 -2.16 -6.44 -5.95
C ARG A 138 -2.26 -7.16 -7.28
N PHE A 139 -2.30 -6.41 -8.36
CA PHE A 139 -2.16 -6.93 -9.71
C PHE A 139 -0.77 -6.64 -10.24
N LEU A 140 -0.17 -7.64 -10.87
CA LEU A 140 1.15 -7.56 -11.50
C LEU A 140 0.97 -7.83 -13.00
N THR A 141 1.31 -6.84 -13.82
CA THR A 141 1.22 -6.95 -15.29
C THR A 141 2.64 -7.02 -15.87
N PHE A 142 2.87 -7.97 -16.75
CA PHE A 142 4.15 -8.27 -17.36
C PHE A 142 4.15 -7.94 -18.86
N ALA A 143 5.33 -7.78 -19.43
CA ALA A 143 5.46 -7.57 -20.87
C ALA A 143 5.25 -8.86 -21.70
N ASP A 144 5.60 -10.00 -21.13
CA ASP A 144 5.78 -11.29 -21.82
C ASP A 144 5.02 -12.45 -21.15
N ALA A 145 4.17 -12.16 -20.15
CA ALA A 145 3.39 -13.15 -19.42
C ALA A 145 1.98 -12.63 -19.08
N PRO A 146 1.01 -13.52 -18.85
CA PRO A 146 -0.30 -13.14 -18.32
C PRO A 146 -0.20 -12.42 -16.98
N PRO A 147 -1.11 -11.49 -16.67
CA PRO A 147 -1.12 -10.82 -15.39
C PRO A 147 -1.43 -11.79 -14.24
N LEU A 148 -0.88 -11.49 -13.08
CA LEU A 148 -1.14 -12.18 -11.82
C LEU A 148 -1.89 -11.26 -10.86
N MET A 149 -2.68 -11.88 -9.97
CA MET A 149 -3.26 -11.21 -8.82
C MET A 149 -2.71 -11.83 -7.54
N TYR A 150 -2.29 -10.98 -6.62
CA TYR A 150 -1.98 -11.38 -5.26
C TYR A 150 -3.03 -10.82 -4.32
N THR A 151 -3.48 -11.63 -3.37
CA THR A 151 -4.34 -11.21 -2.27
C THR A 151 -3.77 -11.67 -0.96
N GLU A 152 -3.97 -10.87 0.09
CA GLU A 152 -3.40 -11.11 1.41
C GLU A 152 -4.44 -10.93 2.51
N SER A 153 -4.37 -11.81 3.49
CA SER A 153 -5.04 -11.72 4.78
C SER A 153 -4.00 -11.85 5.90
N MET A 154 -4.43 -11.84 7.17
CA MET A 154 -3.54 -11.68 8.34
C MET A 154 -2.29 -12.59 8.34
N TYR A 155 -2.40 -13.85 7.95
CA TYR A 155 -1.29 -14.83 7.99
C TYR A 155 -1.20 -15.67 6.72
N HIS A 156 -1.87 -15.25 5.66
CA HIS A 156 -1.92 -16.00 4.42
C HIS A 156 -1.95 -15.05 3.22
N GLY A 157 -1.17 -15.37 2.20
CA GLY A 157 -1.20 -14.71 0.91
C GLY A 157 -1.26 -15.73 -0.21
N GLN A 158 -1.93 -15.38 -1.31
CA GLN A 158 -2.11 -16.26 -2.45
C GLN A 158 -1.90 -15.51 -3.76
N ILE A 159 -1.12 -16.11 -4.66
CA ILE A 159 -1.03 -15.68 -6.06
C ILE A 159 -2.08 -16.46 -6.89
N LEU A 160 -2.86 -15.72 -7.64
CA LEU A 160 -3.88 -16.23 -8.57
C LEU A 160 -3.40 -15.94 -9.99
N GLY A 161 -3.35 -16.98 -10.83
CA GLY A 161 -2.88 -16.91 -12.22
C GLY A 161 -3.92 -17.33 -13.25
N ASP A 162 -5.16 -17.66 -12.86
CA ASP A 162 -6.23 -17.95 -13.83
C ASP A 162 -6.58 -16.67 -14.61
N PRO A 163 -6.38 -16.64 -15.94
CA PRO A 163 -6.55 -15.41 -16.71
C PRO A 163 -7.99 -14.90 -16.75
N GLY A 164 -8.99 -15.77 -16.59
CA GLY A 164 -10.39 -15.39 -16.54
C GLY A 164 -10.71 -14.66 -15.25
N LEU A 165 -10.33 -15.26 -14.14
CA LEU A 165 -10.51 -14.72 -12.80
C LEU A 165 -9.73 -13.41 -12.59
N VAL A 166 -8.47 -13.35 -13.00
CA VAL A 166 -7.65 -12.14 -12.90
C VAL A 166 -8.28 -10.98 -13.66
N ARG A 167 -8.75 -11.20 -14.91
CA ARG A 167 -9.46 -10.16 -15.68
C ARG A 167 -10.76 -9.70 -15.04
N GLU A 168 -11.49 -10.60 -14.38
CA GLU A 168 -12.69 -10.21 -13.63
C GLU A 168 -12.36 -9.27 -12.47
N TYR A 169 -11.36 -9.59 -11.68
CA TYR A 169 -10.92 -8.75 -10.56
C TYR A 169 -10.28 -7.44 -11.02
N MET A 170 -9.54 -7.40 -12.13
CA MET A 170 -9.05 -6.16 -12.72
C MET A 170 -10.20 -5.20 -13.09
N ARG A 171 -11.28 -5.73 -13.70
CA ARG A 171 -12.49 -4.90 -13.96
C ARG A 171 -13.18 -4.44 -12.68
N ALA A 172 -13.11 -5.22 -11.60
CA ALA A 172 -13.60 -4.80 -10.30
C ALA A 172 -12.73 -3.67 -9.72
N TYR A 173 -11.41 -3.76 -9.88
CA TYR A 173 -10.46 -2.70 -9.50
C TYR A 173 -10.70 -1.40 -10.28
N ASP A 174 -10.97 -1.48 -11.58
CA ASP A 174 -11.30 -0.30 -12.38
C ASP A 174 -12.53 0.45 -11.85
N ARG A 175 -13.53 -0.27 -11.33
CA ARG A 175 -14.71 0.35 -10.68
C ARG A 175 -14.34 1.06 -9.39
N VAL A 176 -13.46 0.49 -8.56
CA VAL A 176 -12.97 1.13 -7.34
C VAL A 176 -12.16 2.38 -7.69
N ARG A 177 -11.27 2.28 -8.68
CA ARG A 177 -10.47 3.40 -9.18
C ARG A 177 -11.34 4.54 -9.73
N ALA A 178 -12.42 4.21 -10.44
CA ALA A 178 -13.36 5.19 -10.94
C ALA A 178 -14.17 5.92 -9.85
N ALA A 179 -14.37 5.26 -8.70
CA ALA A 179 -15.05 5.84 -7.53
C ALA A 179 -14.10 6.62 -6.60
N ALA A 180 -12.79 6.46 -6.78
CA ALA A 180 -11.78 7.18 -6.01
C ALA A 180 -11.66 8.65 -6.44
N LEU A 181 -11.08 9.47 -5.58
CA LEU A 181 -10.71 10.85 -5.92
C LEU A 181 -9.70 10.87 -7.07
N SER A 182 -9.62 11.99 -7.78
CA SER A 182 -8.54 12.19 -8.75
C SER A 182 -7.17 12.13 -8.07
N PRO A 183 -6.09 11.82 -8.81
CA PRO A 183 -4.74 11.83 -8.22
C PRO A 183 -4.38 13.14 -7.52
N GLU A 184 -4.77 14.30 -8.10
CA GLU A 184 -4.51 15.62 -7.53
C GLU A 184 -5.29 15.84 -6.22
N ALA A 185 -6.58 15.49 -6.19
CA ALA A 185 -7.41 15.60 -5.01
C ALA A 185 -6.94 14.65 -3.90
N SER A 186 -6.49 13.45 -4.29
CA SER A 186 -5.91 12.47 -3.36
C SER A 186 -4.61 12.97 -2.73
N LEU A 187 -3.73 13.56 -3.53
CA LEU A 187 -2.49 14.16 -3.04
C LEU A 187 -2.79 15.31 -2.07
N ALA A 188 -3.70 16.20 -2.41
CA ALA A 188 -4.10 17.30 -1.54
C ALA A 188 -4.66 16.79 -0.19
N LEU A 189 -5.44 15.70 -0.21
CA LEU A 189 -5.94 15.06 1.02
C LEU A 189 -4.82 14.49 1.87
N ILE A 190 -3.85 13.80 1.28
CA ILE A 190 -2.69 13.23 1.98
C ILE A 190 -1.86 14.35 2.63
N GLU A 191 -1.61 15.45 1.89
CA GLU A 191 -0.87 16.61 2.40
C GLU A 191 -1.62 17.31 3.55
N LYS A 192 -2.93 17.47 3.42
CA LYS A 192 -3.76 18.02 4.48
C LYS A 192 -3.73 17.14 5.74
N ALA A 193 -3.85 15.83 5.60
CA ALA A 193 -3.76 14.92 6.72
C ALA A 193 -2.39 14.98 7.41
N ALA A 194 -1.29 15.09 6.65
CA ALA A 194 0.05 15.30 7.20
C ALA A 194 0.15 16.60 8.00
N GLU A 195 -0.46 17.68 7.52
CA GLU A 195 -0.50 18.97 8.21
C GLU A 195 -1.34 18.91 9.50
N ASP A 196 -2.52 18.28 9.43
CA ASP A 196 -3.39 18.12 10.60
C ASP A 196 -2.65 17.37 11.72
N TYR A 197 -1.99 16.26 11.42
CA TYR A 197 -1.16 15.52 12.38
C TYR A 197 0.00 16.36 12.93
N ARG A 198 0.71 17.13 12.09
CA ARG A 198 1.79 18.02 12.54
C ARG A 198 1.31 19.09 13.51
N ASN A 199 0.07 19.53 13.36
CA ASN A 199 -0.59 20.50 14.22
C ASN A 199 -1.29 19.86 15.43
N GLY A 200 -1.08 18.56 15.69
CA GLY A 200 -1.70 17.82 16.80
C GLY A 200 -3.20 17.60 16.63
N LYS A 201 -3.71 17.69 15.40
CA LYS A 201 -5.12 17.44 15.08
C LYS A 201 -5.29 16.05 14.49
N GLN A 202 -6.41 15.40 14.81
CA GLN A 202 -6.84 14.19 14.11
C GLN A 202 -7.43 14.61 12.76
N PRO A 203 -6.95 14.09 11.61
CA PRO A 203 -7.55 14.38 10.31
C PRO A 203 -9.02 13.94 10.26
N GLU A 204 -9.87 14.73 9.63
CA GLU A 204 -11.31 14.47 9.53
C GLU A 204 -11.64 13.64 8.29
N ARG A 205 -12.69 12.81 8.40
CA ARG A 205 -13.23 12.04 7.27
C ARG A 205 -13.89 12.97 6.25
N LEU A 206 -13.74 12.63 4.97
CA LEU A 206 -14.48 13.29 3.90
C LEU A 206 -16.00 13.08 4.09
N GLY A 207 -16.78 14.14 3.88
CA GLY A 207 -18.24 14.09 3.94
C GLY A 207 -18.86 14.13 5.34
N ARG A 208 -18.09 14.32 6.42
CA ARG A 208 -18.63 14.40 7.79
C ARG A 208 -19.55 15.60 8.06
N HIS A 209 -19.52 16.61 7.19
CA HIS A 209 -20.32 17.84 7.33
C HIS A 209 -21.61 17.86 6.50
N GLN A 210 -22.02 16.71 5.91
CA GLN A 210 -23.25 16.63 5.09
C GLN A 210 -24.37 15.79 5.76
N ALA A 211 -24.32 15.57 7.04
CA ALA A 211 -25.39 14.91 7.82
C ALA A 211 -26.06 15.90 8.75
#